data_ca5ab352a654c7d5a0efea31f35140c9
#
_entry.id   ca5ab352a654c7d5a0efea31f35140c9
#
_cell.length_a   1.000
_cell.length_b   1.000
_cell.length_c   1.000
_cell.angle_alpha   90.00
_cell.angle_beta   90.00
_cell.angle_gamma   90.00
#
_symmetry.space_group_name_H-M   'P 1'
#
loop_
_entity.id
_entity.type
_entity.pdbx_description
1 polymer ?
#
loop_
_entity_poly.entity_id
_entity_poly.type
_entity_poly.pdbx_seq_one_letter_code
_entity_poly.pdbx_strand_id
1 'polypeptide(L)'
;MIEAKAICRSFRQWDGSILSALSDVSFRIEDGQLVVLAGENGSGKSLLMKIIAGLEKPSSGTVETSDPVALVFQDADAQILADTVIEDVRFSLRNRKLRKEENLAKAREALSLAGLSEKENSPSHLLSGGEKRRLAIASALALDRHTLIFDEPYSNLDYGGVKSVNSLIEELKEKGFTIVILTHELEKCLGLADRFMVLNKGKLVFDGTPSDGLKADLESWGIRNPMTNGDVKSLIWS
;
A
#
# COMPACT_ATOMS: atom_id res chain seq x y z
N MET A 1 9.39 -12.17 -1.15
CA MET A 1 9.26 -12.25 -2.63
C MET A 1 7.79 -12.31 -3.01
N ILE A 2 7.37 -11.54 -4.02
CA ILE A 2 6.06 -11.65 -4.68
C ILE A 2 6.30 -12.01 -6.14
N GLU A 3 5.71 -13.06 -6.63
CA GLU A 3 5.76 -13.42 -8.05
C GLU A 3 4.33 -13.52 -8.61
N ALA A 4 4.02 -12.68 -9.60
CA ALA A 4 2.77 -12.68 -10.35
C ALA A 4 3.03 -13.14 -11.79
N LYS A 5 2.29 -14.14 -12.27
CA LYS A 5 2.45 -14.72 -13.61
C LYS A 5 1.12 -14.69 -14.36
N ALA A 6 1.08 -13.93 -15.46
CA ALA A 6 -0.04 -13.85 -16.40
C ALA A 6 -1.39 -13.57 -15.73
N ILE A 7 -1.41 -12.66 -14.74
CA ILE A 7 -2.63 -12.35 -13.99
C ILE A 7 -3.63 -11.66 -14.88
N CYS A 8 -4.78 -12.29 -15.03
CA CYS A 8 -5.97 -11.72 -15.66
C CYS A 8 -7.12 -11.67 -14.67
N ARG A 9 -7.94 -10.63 -14.73
CA ARG A 9 -9.19 -10.55 -14.00
C ARG A 9 -10.27 -9.87 -14.83
N SER A 10 -11.38 -10.55 -15.04
CA SER A 10 -12.53 -10.06 -15.77
C SER A 10 -13.81 -10.16 -14.94
N PHE A 11 -14.72 -9.25 -15.18
CA PHE A 11 -16.05 -9.21 -14.54
C PHE A 11 -17.12 -9.25 -15.62
N ARG A 12 -18.18 -10.02 -15.39
CA ARG A 12 -19.37 -9.98 -16.22
C ARG A 12 -20.23 -8.80 -15.74
N GLN A 13 -20.54 -7.88 -16.65
CA GLN A 13 -21.41 -6.75 -16.40
C GLN A 13 -22.88 -7.16 -16.46
N TRP A 14 -23.75 -6.30 -15.98
CA TRP A 14 -25.21 -6.53 -15.95
C TRP A 14 -25.82 -6.65 -17.37
N ASP A 15 -25.20 -6.00 -18.37
CA ASP A 15 -25.59 -6.06 -19.79
C ASP A 15 -25.06 -7.30 -20.52
N GLY A 16 -24.34 -8.19 -19.80
CA GLY A 16 -23.72 -9.39 -20.32
C GLY A 16 -22.34 -9.19 -20.95
N SER A 17 -21.86 -7.94 -21.09
CA SER A 17 -20.49 -7.65 -21.56
C SER A 17 -19.44 -8.10 -20.56
N ILE A 18 -18.21 -8.26 -21.02
CA ILE A 18 -17.06 -8.64 -20.17
C ILE A 18 -16.14 -7.42 -20.03
N LEU A 19 -15.99 -6.92 -18.81
CA LEU A 19 -14.98 -5.93 -18.46
C LEU A 19 -13.69 -6.65 -18.06
N SER A 20 -12.63 -6.48 -18.87
CA SER A 20 -11.29 -6.95 -18.51
C SER A 20 -10.61 -5.89 -17.63
N ALA A 21 -10.50 -6.16 -16.34
CA ALA A 21 -9.89 -5.24 -15.38
C ALA A 21 -8.38 -5.42 -15.25
N LEU A 22 -7.86 -6.65 -15.48
CA LEU A 22 -6.43 -6.95 -15.55
C LEU A 22 -6.19 -7.89 -16.73
N SER A 23 -5.11 -7.66 -17.48
CA SER A 23 -4.76 -8.39 -18.69
C SER A 23 -3.26 -8.71 -18.71
N ASP A 24 -2.94 -9.98 -18.50
CA ASP A 24 -1.59 -10.55 -18.61
C ASP A 24 -0.52 -9.77 -17.79
N VAL A 25 -0.83 -9.49 -16.53
CA VAL A 25 0.09 -8.78 -15.66
C VAL A 25 1.09 -9.77 -15.04
N SER A 26 2.38 -9.57 -15.35
CA SER A 26 3.47 -10.42 -14.83
C SER A 26 4.59 -9.56 -14.28
N PHE A 27 5.06 -9.87 -13.07
CA PHE A 27 6.24 -9.24 -12.44
C PHE A 27 6.71 -10.08 -11.27
N ARG A 28 7.91 -9.76 -10.79
CA ARG A 28 8.48 -10.33 -9.57
C ARG A 28 9.07 -9.22 -8.71
N ILE A 29 8.75 -9.20 -7.42
CA ILE A 29 9.32 -8.28 -6.41
C ILE A 29 10.15 -9.13 -5.46
N GLU A 30 11.42 -8.76 -5.25
CA GLU A 30 12.29 -9.46 -4.33
C GLU A 30 12.04 -9.04 -2.87
N ASP A 31 12.48 -9.88 -1.92
CA ASP A 31 12.38 -9.54 -0.51
C ASP A 31 13.23 -8.29 -0.19
N GLY A 32 12.70 -7.42 0.65
CA GLY A 32 13.33 -6.16 1.06
C GLY A 32 13.21 -5.02 0.05
N GLN A 33 12.60 -5.21 -1.13
CA GLN A 33 12.38 -4.12 -2.08
C GLN A 33 11.24 -3.20 -1.65
N LEU A 34 11.45 -1.90 -1.86
CA LEU A 34 10.38 -0.90 -1.86
C LEU A 34 9.99 -0.56 -3.31
N VAL A 35 8.75 -0.89 -3.67
CA VAL A 35 8.21 -0.67 -5.01
C VAL A 35 7.08 0.34 -4.95
N VAL A 36 7.12 1.35 -5.82
CA VAL A 36 5.98 2.22 -6.09
C VAL A 36 5.27 1.73 -7.34
N LEU A 37 3.98 1.37 -7.21
CA LEU A 37 3.10 1.03 -8.32
C LEU A 37 2.12 2.17 -8.56
N ALA A 38 2.33 2.91 -9.63
CA ALA A 38 1.48 4.03 -10.03
C ALA A 38 0.48 3.64 -11.13
N GLY A 39 -0.46 4.56 -11.37
CA GLY A 39 -1.47 4.48 -12.42
C GLY A 39 -2.68 5.33 -12.11
N GLU A 40 -3.48 5.65 -13.10
CA GLU A 40 -4.77 6.34 -12.93
C GLU A 40 -5.72 5.61 -11.98
N ASN A 41 -6.71 6.32 -11.47
CA ASN A 41 -7.86 5.70 -10.81
C ASN A 41 -8.58 4.77 -11.80
N GLY A 42 -8.90 3.56 -11.35
CA GLY A 42 -9.49 2.53 -12.21
C GLY A 42 -8.51 1.75 -13.09
N SER A 43 -7.19 2.00 -13.03
CA SER A 43 -6.20 1.22 -13.79
C SER A 43 -6.05 -0.24 -13.35
N GLY A 44 -6.61 -0.62 -12.18
CA GLY A 44 -6.59 -1.98 -11.64
C GLY A 44 -5.60 -2.21 -10.50
N LYS A 45 -4.87 -1.18 -9.99
CA LYS A 45 -3.86 -1.29 -8.93
C LYS A 45 -4.38 -1.99 -7.67
N SER A 46 -5.44 -1.46 -7.06
CA SER A 46 -6.02 -2.02 -5.82
C SER A 46 -6.58 -3.43 -6.04
N LEU A 47 -7.13 -3.72 -7.22
CA LEU A 47 -7.58 -5.06 -7.57
C LEU A 47 -6.41 -6.04 -7.67
N LEU A 48 -5.33 -5.66 -8.35
CA LEU A 48 -4.11 -6.45 -8.46
C LEU A 48 -3.53 -6.77 -7.07
N MET A 49 -3.48 -5.77 -6.18
CA MET A 49 -2.96 -5.97 -4.83
C MET A 49 -3.88 -6.81 -3.95
N LYS A 50 -5.20 -6.71 -4.11
CA LYS A 50 -6.14 -7.64 -3.45
C LYS A 50 -5.94 -9.08 -3.91
N ILE A 51 -5.62 -9.31 -5.18
CA ILE A 51 -5.28 -10.64 -5.70
C ILE A 51 -3.97 -11.14 -5.06
N ILE A 52 -2.94 -10.29 -5.00
CA ILE A 52 -1.66 -10.64 -4.37
C ILE A 52 -1.82 -10.93 -2.87
N ALA A 53 -2.65 -10.16 -2.17
CA ALA A 53 -2.97 -10.39 -0.76
C ALA A 53 -3.90 -11.60 -0.51
N GLY A 54 -4.35 -12.29 -1.56
CA GLY A 54 -5.24 -13.44 -1.45
C GLY A 54 -6.68 -13.10 -1.08
N LEU A 55 -7.06 -11.82 -1.15
CA LEU A 55 -8.43 -11.34 -0.87
C LEU A 55 -9.36 -11.49 -2.09
N GLU A 56 -8.79 -11.57 -3.27
CA GLU A 56 -9.51 -11.80 -4.53
C GLU A 56 -8.81 -12.90 -5.34
N LYS A 57 -9.57 -13.63 -6.15
CA LYS A 57 -9.01 -14.64 -7.04
C LYS A 57 -8.85 -14.07 -8.45
N PRO A 58 -7.73 -14.34 -9.13
CA PRO A 58 -7.60 -14.00 -10.54
C PRO A 58 -8.56 -14.88 -11.39
N SER A 59 -8.92 -14.41 -12.59
CA SER A 59 -9.64 -15.24 -13.58
C SER A 59 -8.70 -16.26 -14.23
N SER A 60 -7.41 -15.91 -14.38
CA SER A 60 -6.32 -16.80 -14.79
C SER A 60 -4.99 -16.23 -14.30
N GLY A 61 -3.93 -17.04 -14.37
CA GLY A 61 -2.60 -16.72 -13.85
C GLY A 61 -2.42 -17.22 -12.42
N THR A 62 -1.23 -17.01 -11.87
CA THR A 62 -0.84 -17.45 -10.52
C THR A 62 -0.11 -16.36 -9.75
N VAL A 63 -0.29 -16.35 -8.43
CA VAL A 63 0.47 -15.52 -7.50
C VAL A 63 1.16 -16.44 -6.49
N GLU A 64 2.45 -16.21 -6.28
CA GLU A 64 3.24 -16.85 -5.24
C GLU A 64 3.86 -15.76 -4.36
N THR A 65 3.83 -15.96 -3.03
CA THR A 65 4.45 -15.06 -2.06
C THR A 65 5.26 -15.85 -1.05
N SER A 66 6.47 -15.38 -0.72
CA SER A 66 7.33 -16.05 0.29
C SER A 66 6.76 -15.94 1.70
N ASP A 67 5.99 -14.88 1.97
CA ASP A 67 5.32 -14.63 3.25
C ASP A 67 3.91 -14.08 2.98
N PRO A 68 2.95 -14.39 3.85
CA PRO A 68 1.61 -13.81 3.72
C PRO A 68 1.65 -12.27 3.76
N VAL A 69 0.94 -11.66 2.83
CA VAL A 69 0.93 -10.21 2.62
C VAL A 69 -0.05 -9.53 3.57
N ALA A 70 0.33 -8.38 4.13
CA ALA A 70 -0.59 -7.48 4.82
C ALA A 70 -0.95 -6.29 3.93
N LEU A 71 -2.23 -5.98 3.84
CA LEU A 71 -2.76 -4.86 3.06
C LEU A 71 -3.27 -3.77 4.00
N VAL A 72 -2.74 -2.56 3.85
CA VAL A 72 -3.22 -1.34 4.51
C VAL A 72 -4.08 -0.59 3.50
N PHE A 73 -5.38 -0.49 3.78
CA PHE A 73 -6.36 0.11 2.86
C PHE A 73 -6.26 1.63 2.82
N GLN A 74 -6.76 2.21 1.74
CA GLN A 74 -6.85 3.66 1.55
C GLN A 74 -7.67 4.35 2.64
N ASP A 75 -8.77 3.75 3.05
CA ASP A 75 -9.60 4.24 4.16
C ASP A 75 -9.17 3.58 5.47
N ALA A 76 -8.40 4.32 6.27
CA ALA A 76 -7.95 3.86 7.58
C ALA A 76 -9.11 3.72 8.58
N ASP A 77 -10.14 4.58 8.50
CA ASP A 77 -11.32 4.50 9.37
C ASP A 77 -12.09 3.18 9.15
N ALA A 78 -12.18 2.72 7.91
CA ALA A 78 -12.82 1.43 7.60
C ALA A 78 -12.01 0.22 8.10
N GLN A 79 -10.72 0.38 8.41
CA GLN A 79 -9.84 -0.67 8.91
C GLN A 79 -9.79 -0.72 10.44
N ILE A 80 -10.05 0.39 11.13
CA ILE A 80 -10.06 0.49 12.59
C ILE A 80 -11.39 -0.03 13.11
N LEU A 81 -11.35 -1.07 13.97
CA LEU A 81 -12.52 -1.82 14.40
C LEU A 81 -12.78 -1.75 15.91
N ALA A 82 -11.82 -1.25 16.70
CA ALA A 82 -11.91 -1.21 18.16
C ALA A 82 -11.96 0.22 18.71
N ASP A 83 -12.47 0.37 19.93
CA ASP A 83 -12.66 1.66 20.58
C ASP A 83 -11.36 2.34 20.99
N THR A 84 -10.33 1.56 21.35
CA THR A 84 -9.02 2.07 21.74
C THR A 84 -7.90 1.58 20.82
N VAL A 85 -6.83 2.34 20.76
CA VAL A 85 -5.65 2.08 19.93
C VAL A 85 -5.05 0.70 20.22
N ILE A 86 -4.86 0.35 21.48
CA ILE A 86 -4.28 -0.94 21.85
C ILE A 86 -5.22 -2.11 21.53
N GLU A 87 -6.54 -1.92 21.72
CA GLU A 87 -7.52 -2.96 21.42
C GLU A 87 -7.63 -3.23 19.93
N ASP A 88 -7.45 -2.21 19.09
CA ASP A 88 -7.47 -2.38 17.64
C ASP A 88 -6.30 -3.24 17.15
N VAL A 89 -5.09 -2.96 17.61
CA VAL A 89 -3.93 -3.80 17.28
C VAL A 89 -4.11 -5.23 17.83
N ARG A 90 -4.63 -5.37 19.05
CA ARG A 90 -4.93 -6.69 19.63
C ARG A 90 -6.04 -7.44 18.91
N PHE A 91 -6.98 -6.71 18.30
CA PHE A 91 -8.03 -7.29 17.47
C PHE A 91 -7.45 -8.06 16.27
N SER A 92 -6.43 -7.50 15.62
CA SER A 92 -5.76 -8.16 14.49
C SER A 92 -5.10 -9.49 14.90
N LEU A 93 -4.66 -9.61 16.15
CA LEU A 93 -4.04 -10.82 16.72
C LEU A 93 -5.05 -11.89 17.20
N ARG A 94 -6.35 -11.62 17.15
CA ARG A 94 -7.40 -12.43 17.76
C ARG A 94 -7.40 -13.90 17.31
N ASN A 95 -7.04 -14.12 16.06
CA ASN A 95 -7.02 -15.46 15.47
C ASN A 95 -5.68 -16.21 15.63
N ARG A 96 -4.68 -15.61 16.29
CA ARG A 96 -3.32 -16.17 16.45
C ARG A 96 -3.18 -17.12 17.64
N LYS A 97 -4.23 -17.34 18.46
CA LYS A 97 -4.22 -18.20 19.66
C LYS A 97 -3.07 -17.90 20.64
N LEU A 98 -2.67 -16.63 20.75
CA LEU A 98 -1.63 -16.15 21.65
C LEU A 98 -2.16 -16.09 23.10
N ARG A 99 -1.27 -16.27 24.08
CA ARG A 99 -1.60 -15.94 25.47
C ARG A 99 -1.84 -14.45 25.62
N LYS A 100 -2.60 -14.04 26.63
CA LYS A 100 -3.00 -12.64 26.83
C LYS A 100 -1.80 -11.70 26.95
N GLU A 101 -0.78 -12.12 27.67
CA GLU A 101 0.46 -11.36 27.89
C GLU A 101 1.26 -11.22 26.58
N GLU A 102 1.37 -12.29 25.81
CA GLU A 102 2.05 -12.31 24.52
C GLU A 102 1.32 -11.44 23.47
N ASN A 103 -0.01 -11.53 23.44
CA ASN A 103 -0.83 -10.66 22.58
C ASN A 103 -0.62 -9.19 22.90
N LEU A 104 -0.59 -8.84 24.19
CA LEU A 104 -0.36 -7.45 24.63
C LEU A 104 1.06 -6.97 24.30
N ALA A 105 2.08 -7.83 24.51
CA ALA A 105 3.47 -7.49 24.20
C ALA A 105 3.65 -7.19 22.70
N LYS A 106 3.14 -8.07 21.83
CA LYS A 106 3.18 -7.86 20.36
C LYS A 106 2.43 -6.59 19.93
N ALA A 107 1.28 -6.32 20.52
CA ALA A 107 0.53 -5.12 20.20
C ALA A 107 1.30 -3.85 20.60
N ARG A 108 1.95 -3.82 21.75
CA ARG A 108 2.79 -2.71 22.19
C ARG A 108 4.04 -2.53 21.33
N GLU A 109 4.68 -3.61 20.94
CA GLU A 109 5.80 -3.58 19.99
C GLU A 109 5.40 -2.93 18.65
N ALA A 110 4.28 -3.36 18.09
CA ALA A 110 3.75 -2.78 16.85
C ALA A 110 3.38 -1.29 17.01
N LEU A 111 2.77 -0.90 18.13
CA LEU A 111 2.48 0.50 18.44
C LEU A 111 3.74 1.33 18.61
N SER A 112 4.79 0.77 19.20
CA SER A 112 6.09 1.44 19.35
C SER A 112 6.71 1.73 17.99
N LEU A 113 6.73 0.74 17.09
CA LEU A 113 7.20 0.91 15.71
C LEU A 113 6.39 1.98 14.94
N ALA A 114 5.08 2.03 15.16
CA ALA A 114 4.21 3.02 14.53
C ALA A 114 4.23 4.41 15.21
N GLY A 115 5.03 4.61 16.28
CA GLY A 115 5.10 5.87 17.01
C GLY A 115 3.80 6.24 17.74
N LEU A 116 3.07 5.23 18.26
CA LEU A 116 1.78 5.39 18.93
C LEU A 116 1.76 4.92 20.40
N SER A 117 2.93 4.64 21.01
CA SER A 117 3.03 4.14 22.40
C SER A 117 2.31 5.02 23.40
N GLU A 118 2.48 6.35 23.32
CA GLU A 118 1.86 7.33 24.24
C GLU A 118 0.32 7.38 24.10
N LYS A 119 -0.22 6.81 23.03
CA LYS A 119 -1.65 6.81 22.71
C LYS A 119 -2.30 5.44 22.85
N GLU A 120 -1.63 4.45 23.45
CA GLU A 120 -2.15 3.07 23.51
C GLU A 120 -3.58 2.98 24.09
N ASN A 121 -3.90 3.83 25.07
CA ASN A 121 -5.23 3.85 25.71
C ASN A 121 -6.17 4.94 25.16
N SER A 122 -5.76 5.68 24.15
CA SER A 122 -6.58 6.72 23.54
C SER A 122 -7.73 6.13 22.74
N PRO A 123 -8.89 6.80 22.70
CA PRO A 123 -9.96 6.41 21.78
C PRO A 123 -9.50 6.51 20.31
N SER A 124 -9.68 5.44 19.55
CA SER A 124 -9.23 5.36 18.14
C SER A 124 -9.88 6.42 17.25
N HIS A 125 -11.13 6.77 17.51
CA HIS A 125 -11.87 7.77 16.74
C HIS A 125 -11.34 9.21 16.93
N LEU A 126 -10.59 9.48 18.03
CA LEU A 126 -10.00 10.80 18.30
C LEU A 126 -8.61 10.99 17.68
N LEU A 127 -8.07 9.97 17.02
CA LEU A 127 -6.80 10.06 16.33
C LEU A 127 -6.91 10.99 15.10
N SER A 128 -5.83 11.73 14.81
CA SER A 128 -5.67 12.44 13.54
C SER A 128 -5.59 11.45 12.36
N GLY A 129 -5.81 11.93 11.14
CA GLY A 129 -5.72 11.07 9.93
C GLY A 129 -4.38 10.33 9.81
N GLY A 130 -3.25 11.04 10.09
CA GLY A 130 -1.92 10.43 10.11
C GLY A 130 -1.74 9.38 11.21
N GLU A 131 -2.31 9.60 12.40
CA GLU A 131 -2.29 8.63 13.50
C GLU A 131 -3.15 7.40 13.18
N LYS A 132 -4.33 7.59 12.59
CA LYS A 132 -5.17 6.49 12.13
C LYS A 132 -4.45 5.64 11.08
N ARG A 133 -3.74 6.29 10.14
CA ARG A 133 -2.92 5.59 9.16
C ARG A 133 -1.83 4.75 9.84
N ARG A 134 -1.11 5.32 10.81
CA ARG A 134 -0.09 4.59 11.57
C ARG A 134 -0.69 3.47 12.43
N LEU A 135 -1.90 3.63 12.96
CA LEU A 135 -2.62 2.56 13.66
C LEU A 135 -2.94 1.38 12.74
N ALA A 136 -3.45 1.65 11.53
CA ALA A 136 -3.69 0.60 10.53
C ALA A 136 -2.39 -0.15 10.15
N ILE A 137 -1.26 0.58 10.07
CA ILE A 137 0.06 -0.03 9.86
C ILE A 137 0.46 -0.88 11.07
N ALA A 138 0.29 -0.37 12.30
CA ALA A 138 0.59 -1.13 13.52
C ALA A 138 -0.19 -2.44 13.58
N SER A 139 -1.48 -2.43 13.22
CA SER A 139 -2.32 -3.62 13.16
C SER A 139 -1.82 -4.64 12.12
N ALA A 140 -1.25 -4.18 11.00
CA ALA A 140 -0.61 -5.04 10.02
C ALA A 140 0.73 -5.62 10.52
N LEU A 141 1.57 -4.79 11.17
CA LEU A 141 2.87 -5.19 11.74
C LEU A 141 2.72 -6.24 12.83
N ALA A 142 1.71 -6.12 13.71
CA ALA A 142 1.43 -7.08 14.77
C ALA A 142 1.19 -8.50 14.25
N LEU A 143 0.84 -8.67 12.97
CA LEU A 143 0.64 -9.95 12.32
C LEU A 143 1.95 -10.66 11.94
N ASP A 144 3.13 -10.14 12.28
CA ASP A 144 4.45 -10.67 11.87
C ASP A 144 4.53 -10.88 10.34
N ARG A 145 4.07 -9.90 9.57
CA ARG A 145 4.11 -9.92 8.11
C ARG A 145 5.25 -9.04 7.64
N HIS A 146 6.16 -9.60 6.87
CA HIS A 146 7.30 -8.87 6.32
C HIS A 146 7.02 -8.27 4.93
N THR A 147 5.86 -8.57 4.37
CA THR A 147 5.40 -7.99 3.10
C THR A 147 4.17 -7.12 3.35
N LEU A 148 4.31 -5.82 3.10
CA LEU A 148 3.29 -4.80 3.34
C LEU A 148 2.89 -4.14 2.02
N ILE A 149 1.60 -4.00 1.78
CA ILE A 149 1.05 -3.23 0.66
C ILE A 149 0.26 -2.07 1.23
N PHE A 150 0.57 -0.87 0.79
CA PHE A 150 -0.12 0.37 1.16
C PHE A 150 -0.94 0.86 -0.03
N ASP A 151 -2.26 0.88 0.10
CA ASP A 151 -3.16 1.42 -0.91
C ASP A 151 -3.44 2.90 -0.62
N GLU A 152 -2.88 3.80 -1.44
CA GLU A 152 -2.97 5.27 -1.33
C GLU A 152 -2.69 5.79 0.10
N PRO A 153 -1.51 5.52 0.68
CA PRO A 153 -1.24 5.80 2.10
C PRO A 153 -1.24 7.29 2.45
N TYR A 154 -1.19 8.17 1.47
CA TYR A 154 -1.08 9.62 1.65
C TYR A 154 -2.40 10.37 1.50
N SER A 155 -3.48 9.67 1.17
CA SER A 155 -4.81 10.27 0.99
C SER A 155 -5.26 10.99 2.25
N ASN A 156 -5.71 12.24 2.10
CA ASN A 156 -6.21 13.11 3.17
C ASN A 156 -5.19 13.42 4.29
N LEU A 157 -3.88 13.26 4.03
CA LEU A 157 -2.84 13.66 4.97
C LEU A 157 -2.30 15.06 4.64
N ASP A 158 -2.06 15.84 5.69
CA ASP A 158 -1.27 17.06 5.60
C ASP A 158 0.23 16.74 5.43
N TYR A 159 1.04 17.76 5.23
CA TYR A 159 2.49 17.61 5.05
C TYR A 159 3.16 16.87 6.22
N GLY A 160 2.75 17.16 7.46
CA GLY A 160 3.29 16.50 8.66
C GLY A 160 2.92 15.01 8.71
N GLY A 161 1.68 14.68 8.33
CA GLY A 161 1.21 13.31 8.22
C GLY A 161 1.96 12.50 7.15
N VAL A 162 2.19 13.10 5.97
CA VAL A 162 3.00 12.48 4.91
C VAL A 162 4.41 12.18 5.39
N LYS A 163 5.09 13.16 6.03
CA LYS A 163 6.44 12.94 6.59
C LYS A 163 6.48 11.82 7.61
N SER A 164 5.49 11.78 8.52
CA SER A 164 5.44 10.73 9.54
C SER A 164 5.24 9.33 8.94
N VAL A 165 4.42 9.21 7.89
CA VAL A 165 4.23 7.93 7.18
C VAL A 165 5.50 7.55 6.41
N ASN A 166 6.17 8.51 5.75
CA ASN A 166 7.42 8.24 5.05
C ASN A 166 8.53 7.78 6.01
N SER A 167 8.71 8.45 7.15
CA SER A 167 9.70 8.02 8.15
C SER A 167 9.45 6.59 8.66
N LEU A 168 8.18 6.21 8.85
CA LEU A 168 7.84 4.85 9.21
C LEU A 168 8.14 3.86 8.08
N ILE A 169 7.84 4.22 6.83
CA ILE A 169 8.15 3.37 5.64
C ILE A 169 9.66 3.19 5.48
N GLU A 170 10.47 4.25 5.68
CA GLU A 170 11.94 4.17 5.66
C GLU A 170 12.46 3.23 6.75
N GLU A 171 11.97 3.37 7.98
CA GLU A 171 12.36 2.49 9.08
C GLU A 171 12.01 1.02 8.79
N LEU A 172 10.84 0.75 8.23
CA LEU A 172 10.43 -0.60 7.84
C LEU A 172 11.31 -1.16 6.72
N LYS A 173 11.66 -0.33 5.73
CA LYS A 173 12.58 -0.70 4.65
C LYS A 173 13.96 -1.07 5.20
N GLU A 174 14.52 -0.26 6.12
CA GLU A 174 15.80 -0.54 6.78
C GLU A 174 15.77 -1.86 7.58
N LYS A 175 14.61 -2.23 8.11
CA LYS A 175 14.38 -3.51 8.79
C LYS A 175 14.16 -4.69 7.82
N GLY A 176 14.26 -4.47 6.52
CA GLY A 176 14.18 -5.51 5.50
C GLY A 176 12.76 -5.90 5.08
N PHE A 177 11.76 -5.08 5.38
CA PHE A 177 10.40 -5.31 4.91
C PHE A 177 10.31 -5.13 3.39
N THR A 178 9.53 -6.00 2.75
CA THR A 178 9.11 -5.82 1.36
C THR A 178 7.89 -4.89 1.34
N ILE A 179 7.98 -3.79 0.62
CA ILE A 179 6.97 -2.74 0.66
C ILE A 179 6.49 -2.43 -0.76
N VAL A 180 5.17 -2.40 -0.95
CA VAL A 180 4.54 -1.92 -2.18
C VAL A 180 3.62 -0.76 -1.85
N ILE A 181 3.87 0.38 -2.47
CA ILE A 181 3.03 1.59 -2.33
C ILE A 181 2.24 1.78 -3.61
N LEU A 182 0.92 1.73 -3.52
CA LEU A 182 0.02 2.12 -4.61
C LEU A 182 -0.27 3.61 -4.47
N THR A 183 0.01 4.37 -5.49
CA THR A 183 -0.31 5.81 -5.47
C THR A 183 -0.35 6.41 -6.87
N HIS A 184 -1.01 7.54 -6.99
CA HIS A 184 -0.92 8.44 -8.13
C HIS A 184 -0.13 9.73 -7.78
N GLU A 185 0.28 9.90 -6.51
CA GLU A 185 0.97 11.07 -5.95
C GLU A 185 2.48 10.78 -5.81
N LEU A 186 3.18 10.70 -6.94
CA LEU A 186 4.59 10.31 -7.00
C LEU A 186 5.52 11.22 -6.18
N GLU A 187 5.22 12.51 -6.11
CA GLU A 187 5.98 13.51 -5.39
C GLU A 187 6.11 13.23 -3.89
N LYS A 188 5.23 12.40 -3.34
CA LYS A 188 5.22 12.07 -1.91
C LYS A 188 6.15 10.92 -1.54
N CYS A 189 6.47 10.03 -2.47
CA CYS A 189 7.14 8.78 -2.10
C CYS A 189 8.11 8.19 -3.14
N LEU A 190 8.14 8.67 -4.38
CA LEU A 190 8.95 8.03 -5.42
C LEU A 190 10.45 8.03 -5.07
N GLY A 191 10.93 9.01 -4.29
CA GLY A 191 12.31 9.07 -3.81
C GLY A 191 12.68 7.96 -2.83
N LEU A 192 11.71 7.25 -2.22
CA LEU A 192 11.94 6.10 -1.32
C LEU A 192 12.11 4.79 -2.09
N ALA A 193 11.65 4.74 -3.35
CA ALA A 193 11.49 3.51 -4.10
C ALA A 193 12.81 3.01 -4.70
N ASP A 194 13.01 1.69 -4.62
CA ASP A 194 14.06 0.98 -5.36
C ASP A 194 13.62 0.70 -6.79
N ARG A 195 12.28 0.56 -6.99
CA ARG A 195 11.67 0.20 -8.26
C ARG A 195 10.36 0.94 -8.45
N PHE A 196 10.10 1.32 -9.67
CA PHE A 196 8.90 2.02 -10.09
C PHE A 196 8.19 1.22 -11.19
N MET A 197 6.89 1.02 -10.99
CA MET A 197 6.04 0.27 -11.92
C MET A 197 4.82 1.11 -12.25
N VAL A 198 4.29 0.97 -13.45
CA VAL A 198 3.06 1.65 -13.88
C VAL A 198 2.06 0.65 -14.43
N LEU A 199 0.86 0.68 -13.84
CA LEU A 199 -0.29 -0.05 -14.34
C LEU A 199 -1.24 0.91 -15.08
N ASN A 200 -1.49 0.65 -16.36
CA ASN A 200 -2.43 1.44 -17.16
C ASN A 200 -3.44 0.52 -17.85
N LYS A 201 -4.74 0.78 -17.65
CA LYS A 201 -5.85 0.02 -18.25
C LYS A 201 -5.69 -1.50 -18.09
N GLY A 202 -5.32 -1.93 -16.88
CA GLY A 202 -5.14 -3.33 -16.51
C GLY A 202 -3.87 -3.99 -17.03
N LYS A 203 -2.93 -3.26 -17.58
CA LYS A 203 -1.64 -3.77 -18.09
C LYS A 203 -0.46 -3.10 -17.41
N LEU A 204 0.61 -3.85 -17.15
CA LEU A 204 1.88 -3.30 -16.73
C LEU A 204 2.56 -2.67 -17.94
N VAL A 205 2.67 -1.32 -17.95
CA VAL A 205 3.21 -0.56 -19.09
C VAL A 205 4.64 -0.06 -18.85
N PHE A 206 5.05 -0.01 -17.59
CA PHE A 206 6.42 0.34 -17.19
C PHE A 206 6.86 -0.48 -15.98
N ASP A 207 8.11 -0.86 -15.98
CA ASP A 207 8.78 -1.58 -14.89
C ASP A 207 10.28 -1.27 -14.96
N GLY A 208 10.80 -0.49 -14.02
CA GLY A 208 12.19 -0.03 -14.04
C GLY A 208 12.58 0.80 -12.83
N THR A 209 13.66 1.57 -12.95
CA THR A 209 14.08 2.49 -11.89
C THR A 209 13.18 3.72 -11.82
N PRO A 210 13.05 4.39 -10.65
CA PRO A 210 12.37 5.68 -10.55
C PRO A 210 12.90 6.72 -11.54
N SER A 211 14.23 6.79 -11.71
CA SER A 211 14.87 7.73 -12.62
C SER A 211 14.53 7.50 -14.10
N ASP A 212 14.36 6.25 -14.51
CA ASP A 212 13.95 5.95 -15.89
C ASP A 212 12.46 6.20 -16.09
N GLY A 213 11.65 5.90 -15.09
CA GLY A 213 10.22 6.19 -15.13
C GLY A 213 9.91 7.69 -15.26
N LEU A 214 10.68 8.55 -14.59
CA LEU A 214 10.53 10.01 -14.71
C LEU A 214 10.90 10.57 -16.10
N LYS A 215 11.63 9.80 -16.92
CA LYS A 215 11.93 10.14 -18.32
C LYS A 215 10.85 9.65 -19.30
N ALA A 216 9.98 8.75 -18.86
CA ALA A 216 8.88 8.22 -19.67
C ALA A 216 7.75 9.24 -19.80
N ASP A 217 6.89 9.02 -20.77
CA ASP A 217 5.69 9.84 -20.97
C ASP A 217 4.59 9.43 -19.98
N LEU A 218 4.76 9.86 -18.70
CA LEU A 218 3.84 9.58 -17.62
C LEU A 218 2.43 10.12 -17.87
N GLU A 219 2.33 11.24 -18.58
CA GLU A 219 1.05 11.91 -18.87
C GLU A 219 0.17 11.04 -19.79
N SER A 220 0.78 10.31 -20.74
CA SER A 220 0.04 9.36 -21.56
C SER A 220 -0.59 8.20 -20.76
N TRP A 221 -0.10 7.97 -19.55
CA TRP A 221 -0.62 6.98 -18.59
C TRP A 221 -1.48 7.60 -17.49
N GLY A 222 -1.84 8.90 -17.64
CA GLY A 222 -2.65 9.64 -16.68
C GLY A 222 -1.95 9.93 -15.36
N ILE A 223 -0.62 9.96 -15.36
CA ILE A 223 0.20 10.21 -14.17
C ILE A 223 0.95 11.53 -14.36
N ARG A 224 0.82 12.42 -13.37
CA ARG A 224 1.59 13.66 -13.36
C ARG A 224 3.07 13.39 -13.13
N ASN A 225 3.95 13.98 -13.94
CA ASN A 225 5.38 13.97 -13.68
C ASN A 225 5.72 14.99 -12.58
N PRO A 226 6.25 14.56 -11.40
CA PRO A 226 6.55 15.47 -10.30
C PRO A 226 7.73 16.42 -10.58
N MET A 227 8.55 16.13 -11.58
CA MET A 227 9.74 16.92 -11.95
C MET A 227 9.45 17.98 -13.00
N THR A 228 8.18 18.33 -13.25
CA THR A 228 7.84 19.42 -14.19
C THR A 228 8.38 20.75 -13.70
N ASN A 229 8.91 21.53 -14.63
CA ASN A 229 9.62 22.80 -14.45
C ASN A 229 8.95 23.75 -13.46
N GLY A 230 9.76 24.41 -12.60
CA GLY A 230 9.34 25.29 -11.51
C GLY A 230 8.61 26.58 -11.90
N ASP A 231 7.80 26.57 -12.95
CA ASP A 231 6.85 27.65 -13.27
C ASP A 231 5.56 27.42 -12.45
N VAL A 232 5.13 28.46 -11.73
CA VAL A 232 3.86 28.47 -10.97
C VAL A 232 2.67 28.06 -11.85
N LYS A 233 2.69 28.37 -13.15
CA LYS A 233 1.67 27.94 -14.10
C LYS A 233 1.58 26.42 -14.28
N SER A 234 2.67 25.68 -14.04
CA SER A 234 2.66 24.21 -14.07
C SER A 234 1.89 23.58 -12.89
N LEU A 235 1.48 24.39 -11.90
CA LEU A 235 0.63 23.96 -10.79
C LEU A 235 -0.86 23.94 -11.18
N ILE A 236 -1.23 24.49 -12.32
CA ILE A 236 -2.59 24.37 -12.85
C ILE A 236 -2.73 23.01 -13.50
N TRP A 237 -3.67 22.24 -12.98
CA TRP A 237 -4.06 20.97 -13.60
C TRP A 237 -5.03 21.28 -14.75
N SER A 238 -4.56 21.24 -15.96
CA SER A 238 -5.36 21.48 -17.19
C SER A 238 -5.62 20.17 -17.92
#